data_b75b0176c3aea2f0677ded108de24950
#
_entry.id   b75b0176c3aea2f0677ded108de24950
#
_cell.length_a   1.000
_cell.length_b   1.000
_cell.length_c   1.000
_cell.angle_alpha   90.00
_cell.angle_beta   90.00
_cell.angle_gamma   90.00
#
_symmetry.space_group_name_H-M   'P 1'
#
loop_
_entity.id
_entity.type
_entity.pdbx_description
1 polymer ?
#
loop_
_entity_poly.entity_id
_entity_poly.type
_entity_poly.pdbx_seq_one_letter_code
_entity_poly.pdbx_strand_id
1 'polypeptide(L)'
;MSDKASAAGPRRLATLVVTAGVSCALHVGKLPVAIPVLTNSLGVTLVQAGFLLSLVQLAGMTLGVWVGLMADRLGPRRVMLAGLVLLALGSLLGALAANVAVLLATRVVEGMGFLLAVLPAPGLLRQRVHHAPTLSRALGWWGAYMPVGTAVALLLGVPLLSAVGWRWAWVLLALLSLLAAAGIAWGVKPDGPLPVSSGAPPGVAALGTRLWRTLRSPGPWLLALAFFLYSGQWLAVIGFLPTIYSQAGYAGSTVALLSALAAGINMVGNIGAGWWLARGARPGAALVLAYIAMGVGAGIAFGAEGHPFLQYLAVLVFSGMGGLIPGTLFGLAVKLAPDDDSVSTTVGWMQQFSSLGQFLGPPLVAWVATVVGGWQWTWLVTGASSLLGIALALWLQAVWRARP
;
A
#
# COMPACT_ATOMS: atom_id res chain seq x y z
N MET A 1 -20.13 16.90 37.50
CA MET A 1 -18.78 17.28 37.06
C MET A 1 -17.97 16.01 36.77
N SER A 2 -18.04 15.44 35.58
CA SER A 2 -17.09 14.36 35.21
C SER A 2 -17.43 13.78 33.82
N ASP A 3 -17.54 14.56 32.75
CA ASP A 3 -17.68 13.97 31.40
C ASP A 3 -16.97 14.78 30.29
N LYS A 4 -15.99 15.61 30.65
CA LYS A 4 -15.22 16.38 29.67
C LYS A 4 -13.86 15.78 29.28
N ALA A 5 -13.51 14.60 29.75
CA ALA A 5 -12.12 14.10 29.66
C ALA A 5 -11.87 12.97 28.65
N SER A 6 -12.79 12.58 27.74
CA SER A 6 -12.45 11.40 26.91
C SER A 6 -13.14 11.24 25.55
N ALA A 7 -13.58 12.28 24.92
CA ALA A 7 -13.89 12.13 23.50
C ALA A 7 -12.86 12.96 22.70
N ALA A 8 -11.80 12.34 22.25
CA ALA A 8 -11.00 12.92 21.18
C ALA A 8 -11.99 13.31 20.08
N GLY A 9 -12.11 14.60 19.77
CA GLY A 9 -13.07 15.06 18.77
C GLY A 9 -12.84 14.29 17.46
N PRO A 10 -13.84 14.15 16.59
CA PRO A 10 -13.77 13.31 15.38
C PRO A 10 -12.50 13.56 14.54
N ARG A 11 -11.98 14.78 14.56
CA ARG A 11 -10.72 15.15 13.90
C ARG A 11 -9.50 14.50 14.55
N ARG A 12 -9.40 14.52 15.90
CA ARG A 12 -8.28 13.92 16.62
C ARG A 12 -8.24 12.41 16.43
N LEU A 13 -9.40 11.75 16.43
CA LEU A 13 -9.51 10.32 16.14
C LEU A 13 -9.02 10.02 14.71
N ALA A 14 -9.48 10.78 13.72
CA ALA A 14 -9.05 10.63 12.34
C ALA A 14 -7.51 10.80 12.21
N THR A 15 -6.95 11.82 12.86
CA THR A 15 -5.49 12.04 12.88
C THR A 15 -4.75 10.86 13.48
N LEU A 16 -5.18 10.32 14.63
CA LEU A 16 -4.55 9.16 15.26
C LEU A 16 -4.55 7.93 14.35
N VAL A 17 -5.69 7.63 13.71
CA VAL A 17 -5.81 6.47 12.81
C VAL A 17 -4.92 6.64 11.58
N VAL A 18 -4.93 7.83 10.95
CA VAL A 18 -4.09 8.11 9.78
C VAL A 18 -2.61 8.07 10.13
N THR A 19 -2.20 8.67 11.26
CA THR A 19 -0.80 8.64 11.74
C THR A 19 -0.35 7.20 12.02
N ALA A 20 -1.21 6.35 12.59
CA ALA A 20 -0.91 4.94 12.76
C ALA A 20 -0.74 4.23 11.40
N GLY A 21 -1.55 4.56 10.39
CA GLY A 21 -1.36 4.06 9.02
C GLY A 21 -0.02 4.50 8.43
N VAL A 22 0.34 5.77 8.58
CA VAL A 22 1.65 6.28 8.13
C VAL A 22 2.79 5.55 8.83
N SER A 23 2.69 5.29 10.15
CA SER A 23 3.71 4.51 10.88
C SER A 23 3.85 3.09 10.32
N CYS A 24 2.75 2.45 9.92
CA CYS A 24 2.80 1.16 9.24
C CYS A 24 3.51 1.25 7.88
N ALA A 25 3.24 2.28 7.09
CA ALA A 25 3.85 2.48 5.78
C ALA A 25 5.36 2.76 5.86
N LEU A 26 5.87 3.30 6.98
CA LEU A 26 7.31 3.43 7.21
C LEU A 26 8.02 2.06 7.18
N HIS A 27 7.37 0.97 7.64
CA HIS A 27 7.94 -0.37 7.58
C HIS A 27 7.99 -0.95 6.16
N VAL A 28 7.20 -0.42 5.23
CA VAL A 28 7.34 -0.73 3.81
C VAL A 28 8.50 0.08 3.21
N GLY A 29 8.52 1.38 3.47
CA GLY A 29 9.51 2.32 2.93
C GLY A 29 10.94 2.17 3.48
N LYS A 30 11.13 1.52 4.66
CA LYS A 30 12.48 1.31 5.24
C LYS A 30 13.37 0.40 4.37
N LEU A 31 12.77 -0.59 3.68
CA LEU A 31 13.55 -1.57 2.93
C LEU A 31 14.24 -0.98 1.68
N PRO A 32 13.57 -0.18 0.84
CA PRO A 32 14.20 0.44 -0.31
C PRO A 32 15.54 1.10 0.02
N VAL A 33 15.60 1.89 1.08
CA VAL A 33 16.83 2.61 1.49
C VAL A 33 17.85 1.71 2.20
N ALA A 34 17.40 0.60 2.79
CA ALA A 34 18.28 -0.32 3.50
C ALA A 34 18.94 -1.37 2.59
N ILE A 35 18.40 -1.64 1.40
CA ILE A 35 18.93 -2.67 0.50
C ILE A 35 20.44 -2.52 0.27
N PRO A 36 21.01 -1.35 -0.08
CA PRO A 36 22.45 -1.23 -0.27
C PRO A 36 23.25 -1.59 0.98
N VAL A 37 22.79 -1.19 2.17
CA VAL A 37 23.42 -1.48 3.45
C VAL A 37 23.31 -2.98 3.78
N LEU A 38 22.15 -3.58 3.53
CA LEU A 38 21.91 -5.01 3.78
C LEU A 38 22.71 -5.90 2.81
N THR A 39 22.87 -5.47 1.56
CA THR A 39 23.75 -6.15 0.59
C THR A 39 25.19 -6.21 1.11
N ASN A 40 25.71 -5.10 1.64
CA ASN A 40 27.08 -5.04 2.16
C ASN A 40 27.24 -5.78 3.49
N SER A 41 26.23 -5.76 4.39
CA SER A 41 26.34 -6.28 5.75
C SER A 41 25.91 -7.75 5.90
N LEU A 42 24.94 -8.22 5.11
CA LEU A 42 24.38 -9.57 5.17
C LEU A 42 24.51 -10.36 3.86
N GLY A 43 25.08 -9.77 2.80
CA GLY A 43 25.23 -10.44 1.50
C GLY A 43 23.89 -10.64 0.79
N VAL A 44 22.91 -9.74 0.97
CA VAL A 44 21.57 -9.83 0.34
C VAL A 44 21.73 -9.76 -1.18
N THR A 45 21.29 -10.79 -1.89
CA THR A 45 21.22 -10.78 -3.36
C THR A 45 20.06 -9.90 -3.84
N LEU A 46 20.10 -9.48 -5.12
CA LEU A 46 19.05 -8.62 -5.68
C LEU A 46 17.66 -9.29 -5.64
N VAL A 47 17.58 -10.60 -5.90
CA VAL A 47 16.32 -11.36 -5.80
C VAL A 47 15.82 -11.43 -4.36
N GLN A 48 16.73 -11.68 -3.38
CA GLN A 48 16.37 -11.64 -1.96
C GLN A 48 15.91 -10.24 -1.53
N ALA A 49 16.52 -9.17 -2.06
CA ALA A 49 16.03 -7.81 -1.85
C ALA A 49 14.61 -7.61 -2.39
N GLY A 50 14.29 -8.17 -3.55
CA GLY A 50 12.92 -8.21 -4.08
C GLY A 50 11.94 -8.87 -3.12
N PHE A 51 12.31 -10.02 -2.54
CA PHE A 51 11.48 -10.68 -1.51
C PHE A 51 11.40 -9.88 -0.21
N LEU A 52 12.47 -9.24 0.24
CA LEU A 52 12.43 -8.35 1.41
C LEU A 52 11.44 -7.20 1.23
N LEU A 53 11.36 -6.61 0.03
CA LEU A 53 10.38 -5.58 -0.31
C LEU A 53 8.95 -6.12 -0.28
N SER A 54 8.75 -7.33 -0.76
CA SER A 54 7.43 -7.88 -1.09
C SER A 54 6.78 -8.72 0.01
N LEU A 55 7.55 -9.40 0.89
CA LEU A 55 7.02 -10.34 1.89
C LEU A 55 6.05 -9.71 2.88
N VAL A 56 6.13 -8.41 3.10
CA VAL A 56 5.16 -7.67 3.92
C VAL A 56 3.74 -7.77 3.34
N GLN A 57 3.59 -8.07 2.06
CA GLN A 57 2.30 -8.21 1.38
C GLN A 57 1.77 -9.64 1.39
N LEU A 58 2.56 -10.62 1.82
CA LEU A 58 2.17 -12.04 1.85
C LEU A 58 0.88 -12.26 2.63
N ALA A 59 0.78 -11.66 3.81
CA ALA A 59 -0.42 -11.75 4.63
C ALA A 59 -1.64 -11.10 3.95
N GLY A 60 -1.44 -9.94 3.30
CA GLY A 60 -2.49 -9.22 2.58
C GLY A 60 -3.08 -10.04 1.43
N MET A 61 -2.21 -10.69 0.63
CA MET A 61 -2.66 -11.50 -0.50
C MET A 61 -3.35 -12.81 -0.09
N THR A 62 -3.05 -13.35 1.10
CA THR A 62 -3.57 -14.66 1.54
C THR A 62 -4.72 -14.55 2.54
N LEU A 63 -4.65 -13.60 3.47
CA LEU A 63 -5.53 -13.53 4.65
C LEU A 63 -6.43 -12.29 4.69
N GLY A 64 -6.40 -11.42 3.65
CA GLY A 64 -7.12 -10.13 3.66
C GLY A 64 -8.60 -10.28 4.02
N VAL A 65 -9.33 -11.21 3.39
CA VAL A 65 -10.76 -11.46 3.67
C VAL A 65 -10.95 -11.94 5.12
N TRP A 66 -10.12 -12.86 5.60
CA TRP A 66 -10.22 -13.42 6.96
C TRP A 66 -9.99 -12.36 8.04
N VAL A 67 -9.00 -11.48 7.83
CA VAL A 67 -8.71 -10.39 8.77
C VAL A 67 -9.85 -9.37 8.77
N GLY A 68 -10.48 -9.08 7.62
CA GLY A 68 -11.69 -8.26 7.56
C GLY A 68 -12.79 -8.81 8.45
N LEU A 69 -13.09 -10.11 8.31
CA LEU A 69 -14.10 -10.81 9.13
C LEU A 69 -13.75 -10.81 10.62
N MET A 70 -12.47 -11.00 10.94
CA MET A 70 -11.99 -10.95 12.31
C MET A 70 -12.17 -9.54 12.89
N ALA A 71 -11.93 -8.49 12.11
CA ALA A 71 -12.14 -7.11 12.54
C ALA A 71 -13.60 -6.80 12.82
N ASP A 72 -14.53 -7.34 12.00
CA ASP A 72 -15.97 -7.19 12.22
C ASP A 72 -16.44 -7.90 13.49
N ARG A 73 -15.83 -9.03 13.84
CA ARG A 73 -16.19 -9.82 15.04
C ARG A 73 -15.53 -9.31 16.31
N LEU A 74 -14.23 -9.08 16.30
CA LEU A 74 -13.44 -8.71 17.49
C LEU A 74 -13.44 -7.21 17.78
N GLY A 75 -13.86 -6.41 16.79
CA GLY A 75 -13.79 -4.96 16.82
C GLY A 75 -12.54 -4.41 16.12
N PRO A 76 -12.70 -3.39 15.28
CA PRO A 76 -11.61 -2.88 14.43
C PRO A 76 -10.48 -2.25 15.25
N ARG A 77 -10.76 -1.65 16.40
CA ARG A 77 -9.73 -1.10 17.29
C ARG A 77 -8.84 -2.19 17.88
N ARG A 78 -9.43 -3.27 18.37
CA ARG A 78 -8.64 -4.39 18.97
C ARG A 78 -7.74 -5.04 17.94
N VAL A 79 -8.25 -5.29 16.73
CA VAL A 79 -7.46 -5.88 15.65
C VAL A 79 -6.34 -4.96 15.21
N MET A 80 -6.61 -3.66 15.08
CA MET A 80 -5.60 -2.65 14.76
C MET A 80 -4.49 -2.57 15.80
N LEU A 81 -4.84 -2.61 17.11
CA LEU A 81 -3.86 -2.62 18.21
C LEU A 81 -2.99 -3.87 18.16
N ALA A 82 -3.58 -5.05 18.00
CA ALA A 82 -2.83 -6.30 17.85
C ALA A 82 -1.88 -6.24 16.65
N GLY A 83 -2.34 -5.66 15.53
CA GLY A 83 -1.53 -5.45 14.34
C GLY A 83 -0.32 -4.55 14.59
N LEU A 84 -0.50 -3.40 15.24
CA LEU A 84 0.59 -2.46 15.56
C LEU A 84 1.63 -3.09 16.50
N VAL A 85 1.20 -3.85 17.49
CA VAL A 85 2.11 -4.58 18.39
C VAL A 85 2.85 -5.67 17.64
N LEU A 86 2.17 -6.46 16.81
CA LEU A 86 2.80 -7.52 16.02
C LEU A 86 3.80 -6.95 14.99
N LEU A 87 3.48 -5.82 14.37
CA LEU A 87 4.36 -5.09 13.46
C LEU A 87 5.65 -4.65 14.17
N ALA A 88 5.49 -4.11 15.40
CA ALA A 88 6.63 -3.71 16.24
C ALA A 88 7.48 -4.92 16.63
N LEU A 89 6.86 -6.02 17.06
CA LEU A 89 7.58 -7.26 17.39
C LEU A 89 8.34 -7.81 16.19
N GLY A 90 7.71 -7.86 14.99
CA GLY A 90 8.39 -8.29 13.77
C GLY A 90 9.59 -7.40 13.43
N SER A 91 9.48 -6.09 13.64
CA SER A 91 10.58 -5.16 13.44
C SER A 91 11.71 -5.34 14.46
N LEU A 92 11.38 -5.54 15.74
CA LEU A 92 12.40 -5.83 16.77
C LEU A 92 13.13 -7.14 16.50
N LEU A 93 12.42 -8.20 16.15
CA LEU A 93 13.03 -9.47 15.73
C LEU A 93 13.89 -9.29 14.48
N GLY A 94 13.46 -8.46 13.53
CA GLY A 94 14.24 -8.11 12.35
C GLY A 94 15.53 -7.38 12.69
N ALA A 95 15.54 -6.51 13.70
CA ALA A 95 16.76 -5.84 14.18
C ALA A 95 17.82 -6.82 14.71
N LEU A 96 17.38 -7.98 15.22
CA LEU A 96 18.25 -9.05 15.73
C LEU A 96 18.67 -10.06 14.66
N ALA A 97 18.24 -9.90 13.41
CA ALA A 97 18.53 -10.84 12.34
C ALA A 97 20.04 -10.96 12.10
N ALA A 98 20.57 -12.19 12.23
CA ALA A 98 21.96 -12.51 12.00
C ALA A 98 22.26 -12.86 10.53
N ASN A 99 21.23 -13.22 9.76
CA ASN A 99 21.33 -13.60 8.36
C ASN A 99 20.07 -13.24 7.58
N VAL A 100 20.12 -13.38 6.26
CA VAL A 100 19.05 -13.03 5.33
C VAL A 100 17.79 -13.88 5.57
N ALA A 101 17.92 -15.17 5.89
CA ALA A 101 16.77 -16.05 6.10
C ALA A 101 15.92 -15.61 7.31
N VAL A 102 16.58 -15.26 8.42
CA VAL A 102 15.89 -14.70 9.60
C VAL A 102 15.24 -13.37 9.26
N LEU A 103 15.92 -12.49 8.52
CA LEU A 103 15.35 -11.20 8.11
C LEU A 103 14.11 -11.39 7.22
N LEU A 104 14.13 -12.32 6.27
CA LEU A 104 12.96 -12.67 5.44
C LEU A 104 11.82 -13.22 6.29
N ALA A 105 12.08 -14.11 7.26
CA ALA A 105 11.06 -14.63 8.14
C ALA A 105 10.39 -13.52 9.00
N THR A 106 11.18 -12.58 9.52
CA THR A 106 10.63 -11.46 10.29
C THR A 106 9.79 -10.52 9.44
N ARG A 107 10.04 -10.43 8.11
CA ARG A 107 9.20 -9.68 7.17
C ARG A 107 7.80 -10.28 7.06
N VAL A 108 7.65 -11.60 7.16
CA VAL A 108 6.33 -12.25 7.18
C VAL A 108 5.56 -11.83 8.45
N VAL A 109 6.23 -11.79 9.60
CA VAL A 109 5.62 -11.33 10.86
C VAL A 109 5.23 -9.85 10.78
N GLU A 110 6.10 -8.99 10.25
CA GLU A 110 5.77 -7.58 9.99
C GLU A 110 4.58 -7.45 9.04
N GLY A 111 4.50 -8.29 8.01
CA GLY A 111 3.40 -8.30 7.05
C GLY A 111 2.05 -8.67 7.68
N MET A 112 2.04 -9.63 8.59
CA MET A 112 0.85 -9.96 9.37
C MET A 112 0.43 -8.77 10.25
N GLY A 113 1.39 -8.16 10.95
CA GLY A 113 1.13 -6.96 11.76
C GLY A 113 0.61 -5.80 10.92
N PHE A 114 1.21 -5.57 9.75
CA PHE A 114 0.78 -4.55 8.80
C PHE A 114 -0.68 -4.76 8.37
N LEU A 115 -1.03 -5.97 7.94
CA LEU A 115 -2.39 -6.31 7.51
C LEU A 115 -3.41 -6.05 8.63
N LEU A 116 -3.13 -6.57 9.84
CA LEU A 116 -4.01 -6.41 11.01
C LEU A 116 -4.16 -4.95 11.44
N ALA A 117 -3.14 -4.11 11.24
CA ALA A 117 -3.20 -2.70 11.58
C ALA A 117 -3.95 -1.87 10.54
N VAL A 118 -3.73 -2.14 9.25
CA VAL A 118 -4.17 -1.28 8.16
C VAL A 118 -5.60 -1.62 7.70
N LEU A 119 -5.94 -2.90 7.60
CA LEU A 119 -7.21 -3.32 7.02
C LEU A 119 -8.45 -2.84 7.80
N PRO A 120 -8.47 -2.88 9.17
CA PRO A 120 -9.63 -2.42 9.94
C PRO A 120 -9.79 -0.90 10.00
N ALA A 121 -8.78 -0.12 9.67
CA ALA A 121 -8.77 1.32 9.91
C ALA A 121 -9.90 2.10 9.20
N PRO A 122 -10.23 1.86 7.91
CA PRO A 122 -11.39 2.51 7.30
C PRO A 122 -12.71 2.18 7.99
N GLY A 123 -12.87 0.94 8.46
CA GLY A 123 -14.01 0.49 9.26
C GLY A 123 -14.10 1.24 10.59
N LEU A 124 -12.98 1.37 11.29
CA LEU A 124 -12.88 2.13 12.53
C LEU A 124 -13.26 3.61 12.34
N LEU A 125 -12.78 4.24 11.26
CA LEU A 125 -13.14 5.61 10.91
C LEU A 125 -14.66 5.76 10.66
N ARG A 126 -15.27 4.86 9.88
CA ARG A 126 -16.70 4.88 9.59
C ARG A 126 -17.56 4.68 10.85
N GLN A 127 -17.14 3.78 11.75
CA GLN A 127 -17.87 3.51 12.99
C GLN A 127 -17.80 4.66 14.00
N ARG A 128 -16.76 5.50 13.95
CA ARG A 128 -16.49 6.50 14.99
C ARG A 128 -16.63 7.94 14.53
N VAL A 129 -16.65 8.21 13.23
CA VAL A 129 -16.76 9.55 12.65
C VAL A 129 -18.10 9.66 11.93
N HIS A 130 -19.12 10.17 12.62
CA HIS A 130 -20.48 10.29 12.07
C HIS A 130 -20.70 11.56 11.21
N HIS A 131 -19.84 12.59 11.36
CA HIS A 131 -19.93 13.80 10.56
C HIS A 131 -19.38 13.56 9.16
N ALA A 132 -20.25 13.49 8.15
CA ALA A 132 -19.93 13.10 6.79
C ALA A 132 -18.73 13.85 6.16
N PRO A 133 -18.63 15.20 6.25
CA PRO A 133 -17.47 15.92 5.71
C PRO A 133 -16.15 15.54 6.39
N THR A 134 -16.16 15.29 7.70
CA THR A 134 -14.96 14.86 8.46
C THR A 134 -14.57 13.45 8.08
N LEU A 135 -15.53 12.54 7.93
CA LEU A 135 -15.28 11.16 7.50
C LEU A 135 -14.69 11.13 6.08
N SER A 136 -15.28 11.88 5.14
CA SER A 136 -14.77 11.95 3.77
C SER A 136 -13.31 12.43 3.73
N ARG A 137 -12.96 13.47 4.49
CA ARG A 137 -11.57 13.95 4.61
C ARG A 137 -10.65 12.90 5.24
N ALA A 138 -11.10 12.24 6.31
CA ALA A 138 -10.32 11.20 6.99
C ALA A 138 -10.02 10.02 6.07
N LEU A 139 -11.00 9.57 5.28
CA LEU A 139 -10.81 8.51 4.28
C LEU A 139 -9.92 8.96 3.12
N GLY A 140 -9.99 10.23 2.72
CA GLY A 140 -9.08 10.81 1.74
C GLY A 140 -7.62 10.81 2.23
N TRP A 141 -7.37 11.25 3.47
CA TRP A 141 -6.05 11.17 4.09
C TRP A 141 -5.59 9.72 4.29
N TRP A 142 -6.52 8.83 4.64
CA TRP A 142 -6.22 7.40 4.70
C TRP A 142 -5.76 6.86 3.33
N GLY A 143 -6.39 7.26 2.24
CA GLY A 143 -5.94 6.88 0.89
C GLY A 143 -4.49 7.28 0.57
N ALA A 144 -3.97 8.32 1.24
CA ALA A 144 -2.61 8.82 1.05
C ALA A 144 -1.57 8.25 2.05
N TYR A 145 -1.98 7.44 3.04
CA TYR A 145 -1.07 6.97 4.10
C TYR A 145 0.16 6.23 3.55
N MET A 146 -0.05 5.39 2.54
CA MET A 146 1.02 4.57 1.95
C MET A 146 2.07 5.42 1.21
N PRO A 147 1.72 6.24 0.20
CA PRO A 147 2.72 7.06 -0.48
C PRO A 147 3.38 8.09 0.47
N VAL A 148 2.65 8.66 1.43
CA VAL A 148 3.20 9.58 2.43
C VAL A 148 4.22 8.86 3.33
N GLY A 149 3.85 7.73 3.92
CA GLY A 149 4.76 6.98 4.80
C GLY A 149 5.97 6.45 4.05
N THR A 150 5.79 5.97 2.81
CA THR A 150 6.91 5.54 1.97
C THR A 150 7.83 6.71 1.64
N ALA A 151 7.30 7.87 1.25
CA ALA A 151 8.11 9.06 0.96
C ALA A 151 8.89 9.54 2.19
N VAL A 152 8.26 9.57 3.37
CA VAL A 152 8.93 9.92 4.64
C VAL A 152 10.04 8.93 4.97
N ALA A 153 9.79 7.62 4.81
CA ALA A 153 10.82 6.61 5.05
C ALA A 153 12.00 6.72 4.08
N LEU A 154 11.73 7.04 2.80
CA LEU A 154 12.77 7.27 1.80
C LEU A 154 13.60 8.52 2.10
N LEU A 155 12.94 9.61 2.49
CA LEU A 155 13.60 10.88 2.79
C LEU A 155 14.47 10.80 4.05
N LEU A 156 13.92 10.26 5.13
CA LEU A 156 14.59 10.20 6.42
C LEU A 156 15.42 8.93 6.63
N GLY A 157 15.18 7.90 5.82
CA GLY A 157 15.83 6.59 5.99
C GLY A 157 17.33 6.62 5.75
N VAL A 158 17.79 7.28 4.67
CA VAL A 158 19.23 7.34 4.37
C VAL A 158 20.02 8.03 5.50
N PRO A 159 19.67 9.26 5.96
CA PRO A 159 20.35 9.89 7.09
C PRO A 159 20.20 9.07 8.40
N LEU A 160 19.06 8.44 8.64
CA LEU A 160 18.86 7.60 9.81
C LEU A 160 19.78 6.37 9.80
N LEU A 161 19.86 5.66 8.66
CA LEU A 161 20.72 4.47 8.51
C LEU A 161 22.21 4.82 8.66
N SER A 162 22.63 5.99 8.16
CA SER A 162 24.02 6.45 8.31
C SER A 162 24.37 6.85 9.76
N ALA A 163 23.39 7.40 10.50
CA ALA A 163 23.62 7.86 11.87
C ALA A 163 23.61 6.74 12.90
N VAL A 164 22.67 5.79 12.81
CA VAL A 164 22.46 4.76 13.86
C VAL A 164 22.58 3.32 13.35
N GLY A 165 22.75 3.13 12.05
CA GLY A 165 22.76 1.81 11.42
C GLY A 165 21.38 1.19 11.28
N TRP A 166 21.26 0.15 10.43
CA TRP A 166 19.98 -0.43 10.08
C TRP A 166 19.27 -1.14 11.25
N ARG A 167 20.02 -1.77 12.16
CA ARG A 167 19.45 -2.45 13.33
C ARG A 167 18.70 -1.48 14.24
N TRP A 168 19.31 -0.37 14.59
CA TRP A 168 18.68 0.66 15.42
C TRP A 168 17.54 1.38 14.70
N ALA A 169 17.63 1.54 13.37
CA ALA A 169 16.51 2.06 12.58
C ALA A 169 15.28 1.13 12.68
N TRP A 170 15.45 -0.20 12.67
CA TRP A 170 14.35 -1.16 12.92
C TRP A 170 13.77 -1.03 14.32
N VAL A 171 14.61 -0.86 15.35
CA VAL A 171 14.16 -0.61 16.72
C VAL A 171 13.35 0.69 16.83
N LEU A 172 13.83 1.77 16.23
CA LEU A 172 13.12 3.06 16.24
C LEU A 172 11.75 2.97 15.56
N LEU A 173 11.64 2.27 14.45
CA LEU A 173 10.36 2.05 13.77
C LEU A 173 9.41 1.17 14.60
N ALA A 174 9.94 0.19 15.31
CA ALA A 174 9.15 -0.60 16.26
C ALA A 174 8.60 0.28 17.38
N LEU A 175 9.41 1.16 17.96
CA LEU A 175 8.98 2.13 18.97
C LEU A 175 7.91 3.08 18.43
N LEU A 176 8.04 3.58 17.20
CA LEU A 176 7.00 4.40 16.57
C LEU A 176 5.68 3.64 16.43
N SER A 177 5.72 2.36 16.06
CA SER A 177 4.51 1.53 15.99
C SER A 177 3.88 1.30 17.36
N LEU A 178 4.68 1.11 18.42
CA LEU A 178 4.19 1.02 19.79
C LEU A 178 3.60 2.35 20.29
N LEU A 179 4.21 3.48 19.93
CA LEU A 179 3.65 4.81 20.24
C LEU A 179 2.33 5.03 19.50
N ALA A 180 2.22 4.60 18.25
CA ALA A 180 0.96 4.63 17.51
C ALA A 180 -0.09 3.73 18.19
N ALA A 181 0.29 2.53 18.63
CA ALA A 181 -0.60 1.64 19.38
C ALA A 181 -1.07 2.30 20.70
N ALA A 182 -0.17 2.92 21.44
CA ALA A 182 -0.51 3.68 22.66
C ALA A 182 -1.47 4.84 22.33
N GLY A 183 -1.22 5.60 21.27
CA GLY A 183 -2.10 6.66 20.79
C GLY A 183 -3.52 6.16 20.47
N ILE A 184 -3.65 5.02 19.79
CA ILE A 184 -4.94 4.37 19.52
C ILE A 184 -5.57 3.83 20.81
N ALA A 185 -4.77 3.23 21.70
CA ALA A 185 -5.26 2.66 22.96
C ALA A 185 -5.87 3.73 23.88
N TRP A 186 -5.25 4.89 23.98
CA TRP A 186 -5.72 5.97 24.85
C TRP A 186 -6.65 6.97 24.16
N GLY A 187 -6.47 7.19 22.86
CA GLY A 187 -7.22 8.20 22.12
C GLY A 187 -8.50 7.70 21.44
N VAL A 188 -8.70 6.39 21.31
CA VAL A 188 -9.88 5.79 20.67
C VAL A 188 -10.66 5.00 21.72
N LYS A 189 -11.95 5.26 21.86
CA LYS A 189 -12.81 4.50 22.80
C LYS A 189 -12.73 2.99 22.50
N PRO A 190 -12.74 2.12 23.52
CA PRO A 190 -12.79 0.68 23.33
C PRO A 190 -13.95 0.25 22.43
N ASP A 191 -13.74 -0.81 21.67
CA ASP A 191 -14.85 -1.47 20.97
C ASP A 191 -15.89 -1.88 22.03
N GLY A 192 -17.16 -1.64 21.75
CA GLY A 192 -18.25 -2.02 22.63
C GLY A 192 -18.23 -3.52 22.95
N PRO A 193 -19.08 -4.00 23.87
CA PRO A 193 -19.32 -5.44 24.02
C PRO A 193 -19.59 -5.99 22.61
N LEU A 194 -19.02 -7.15 22.32
CA LEU A 194 -19.34 -7.86 21.09
C LEU A 194 -20.86 -7.94 21.04
N PRO A 195 -21.53 -7.57 19.93
CA PRO A 195 -22.96 -7.71 19.86
C PRO A 195 -23.26 -9.17 20.19
N VAL A 196 -23.83 -9.41 21.36
CA VAL A 196 -24.58 -10.61 21.63
C VAL A 196 -25.84 -10.41 20.81
N SER A 197 -25.68 -10.55 19.50
CA SER A 197 -26.76 -10.30 18.60
C SER A 197 -27.78 -11.40 18.78
N SER A 198 -28.96 -11.00 19.17
CA SER A 198 -30.22 -11.72 18.95
C SER A 198 -30.54 -11.95 17.46
N GLY A 199 -29.67 -11.49 16.55
CA GLY A 199 -29.52 -11.87 15.16
C GLY A 199 -28.09 -12.29 14.93
N ALA A 200 -27.85 -13.55 14.57
CA ALA A 200 -26.51 -14.04 14.22
C ALA A 200 -25.81 -13.05 13.29
N PRO A 201 -24.52 -12.72 13.51
CA PRO A 201 -23.73 -12.01 12.50
C PRO A 201 -23.97 -12.75 11.19
N PRO A 202 -24.00 -12.08 10.01
CA PRO A 202 -24.28 -12.75 8.76
C PRO A 202 -23.48 -14.04 8.76
N GLY A 203 -24.20 -15.16 8.86
CA GLY A 203 -23.59 -16.45 9.15
C GLY A 203 -22.52 -16.71 8.11
N VAL A 204 -21.57 -17.58 8.37
CA VAL A 204 -20.54 -18.02 7.39
C VAL A 204 -21.20 -18.29 6.02
N ALA A 205 -22.45 -18.72 5.99
CA ALA A 205 -23.28 -18.88 4.80
C ALA A 205 -23.58 -17.57 4.07
N ALA A 206 -23.93 -16.48 4.77
CA ALA A 206 -24.19 -15.18 4.13
C ALA A 206 -22.91 -14.55 3.58
N LEU A 207 -21.78 -14.76 4.25
CA LEU A 207 -20.46 -14.37 3.78
C LEU A 207 -20.02 -15.18 2.57
N GLY A 208 -20.21 -16.49 2.60
CA GLY A 208 -19.99 -17.37 1.46
C GLY A 208 -20.81 -16.93 0.24
N THR A 209 -22.07 -16.54 0.45
CA THR A 209 -22.94 -16.03 -0.62
C THR A 209 -22.45 -14.70 -1.19
N ARG A 210 -22.01 -13.74 -0.36
CA ARG A 210 -21.43 -12.46 -0.82
C ARG A 210 -20.14 -12.67 -1.60
N LEU A 211 -19.23 -13.50 -1.06
CA LEU A 211 -17.98 -13.85 -1.73
C LEU A 211 -18.28 -14.53 -3.07
N TRP A 212 -19.20 -15.47 -3.11
CA TRP A 212 -19.59 -16.17 -4.32
C TRP A 212 -20.17 -15.25 -5.39
N ARG A 213 -21.04 -14.29 -5.01
CA ARG A 213 -21.55 -13.27 -5.92
C ARG A 213 -20.43 -12.38 -6.45
N THR A 214 -19.52 -11.94 -5.58
CA THR A 214 -18.34 -11.14 -5.95
C THR A 214 -17.47 -11.88 -6.96
N LEU A 215 -17.16 -13.16 -6.71
CA LEU A 215 -16.33 -13.97 -7.59
C LEU A 215 -16.98 -14.33 -8.92
N ARG A 216 -18.32 -14.36 -9.00
CA ARG A 216 -19.07 -14.61 -10.25
C ARG A 216 -19.27 -13.36 -11.11
N SER A 217 -19.00 -12.18 -10.56
CA SER A 217 -19.23 -10.90 -11.22
C SER A 217 -17.97 -10.37 -11.91
N PRO A 218 -18.02 -9.90 -13.16
CA PRO A 218 -16.85 -9.42 -13.88
C PRO A 218 -16.28 -8.11 -13.31
N GLY A 219 -17.13 -7.23 -12.75
CA GLY A 219 -16.71 -5.95 -12.20
C GLY A 219 -15.61 -6.07 -11.13
N PRO A 220 -15.81 -6.83 -10.05
CA PRO A 220 -14.78 -7.06 -9.02
C PRO A 220 -13.47 -7.61 -9.56
N TRP A 221 -13.51 -8.51 -10.55
CA TRP A 221 -12.28 -9.04 -11.16
C TRP A 221 -11.53 -8.00 -11.97
N LEU A 222 -12.22 -7.18 -12.76
CA LEU A 222 -11.60 -6.11 -13.52
C LEU A 222 -10.90 -5.10 -12.60
N LEU A 223 -11.55 -4.74 -11.48
CA LEU A 223 -10.95 -3.87 -10.47
C LEU A 223 -9.73 -4.52 -9.82
N ALA A 224 -9.85 -5.78 -9.44
CA ALA A 224 -8.79 -6.53 -8.78
C ALA A 224 -7.55 -6.70 -9.67
N LEU A 225 -7.74 -7.13 -10.93
CA LEU A 225 -6.66 -7.31 -11.89
C LEU A 225 -6.01 -5.97 -12.28
N ALA A 226 -6.79 -4.92 -12.47
CA ALA A 226 -6.23 -3.60 -12.71
C ALA A 226 -5.38 -3.14 -11.52
N PHE A 227 -5.85 -3.33 -10.29
CA PHE A 227 -5.06 -2.94 -9.12
C PHE A 227 -3.80 -3.80 -8.94
N PHE A 228 -3.87 -5.09 -9.25
CA PHE A 228 -2.72 -5.99 -9.28
C PHE A 228 -1.60 -5.48 -10.20
N LEU A 229 -1.95 -5.16 -11.44
CA LEU A 229 -0.99 -4.68 -12.44
C LEU A 229 -0.35 -3.34 -12.06
N TYR A 230 -1.14 -2.43 -11.48
CA TYR A 230 -0.63 -1.14 -11.01
C TYR A 230 0.32 -1.31 -9.83
N SER A 231 -0.16 -1.97 -8.76
CA SER A 231 0.55 -1.98 -7.48
C SER A 231 1.85 -2.76 -7.53
N GLY A 232 1.91 -3.81 -8.36
CA GLY A 232 3.11 -4.61 -8.56
C GLY A 232 4.23 -3.82 -9.24
N GLN A 233 3.93 -3.15 -10.34
CA GLN A 233 4.91 -2.34 -11.06
C GLN A 233 5.32 -1.09 -10.25
N TRP A 234 4.39 -0.46 -9.52
CA TRP A 234 4.72 0.72 -8.71
C TRP A 234 5.69 0.37 -7.58
N LEU A 235 5.39 -0.69 -6.79
CA LEU A 235 6.28 -1.10 -5.71
C LEU A 235 7.63 -1.59 -6.22
N ALA A 236 7.67 -2.27 -7.36
CA ALA A 236 8.92 -2.72 -7.96
C ALA A 236 9.82 -1.54 -8.37
N VAL A 237 9.26 -0.55 -9.06
CA VAL A 237 10.02 0.63 -9.47
C VAL A 237 10.45 1.46 -8.26
N ILE A 238 9.50 1.91 -7.43
CA ILE A 238 9.80 2.78 -6.28
C ILE A 238 10.70 2.07 -5.26
N GLY A 239 10.52 0.77 -5.08
CA GLY A 239 11.29 -0.04 -4.13
C GLY A 239 12.77 -0.15 -4.49
N PHE A 240 13.11 -0.13 -5.77
CA PHE A 240 14.50 -0.23 -6.21
C PHE A 240 15.15 1.11 -6.58
N LEU A 241 14.41 2.25 -6.62
CA LEU A 241 14.99 3.55 -6.94
C LEU A 241 16.23 3.90 -6.09
N PRO A 242 16.23 3.72 -4.75
CA PRO A 242 17.42 4.02 -3.97
C PRO A 242 18.63 3.19 -4.37
N THR A 243 18.41 1.91 -4.70
CA THR A 243 19.48 1.02 -5.17
C THR A 243 20.01 1.46 -6.53
N ILE A 244 19.12 1.77 -7.48
CA ILE A 244 19.46 2.23 -8.82
C ILE A 244 20.27 3.53 -8.76
N TYR A 245 19.82 4.51 -7.98
CA TYR A 245 20.52 5.79 -7.83
C TYR A 245 21.85 5.67 -7.09
N SER A 246 21.92 4.78 -6.08
CA SER A 246 23.20 4.50 -5.41
C SER A 246 24.21 3.84 -6.34
N GLN A 247 23.78 2.90 -7.18
CA GLN A 247 24.62 2.26 -8.19
C GLN A 247 25.05 3.25 -9.29
N ALA A 248 24.23 4.26 -9.59
CA ALA A 248 24.58 5.35 -10.49
C ALA A 248 25.53 6.40 -9.86
N GLY A 249 25.95 6.22 -8.60
CA GLY A 249 26.94 7.06 -7.93
C GLY A 249 26.37 8.35 -7.30
N TYR A 250 25.03 8.49 -7.18
CA TYR A 250 24.46 9.65 -6.51
C TYR A 250 24.75 9.65 -5.01
N ALA A 251 24.97 10.86 -4.44
CA ALA A 251 25.12 11.06 -3.02
C ALA A 251 23.86 10.64 -2.24
N GLY A 252 24.01 10.14 -1.02
CA GLY A 252 22.91 9.60 -0.21
C GLY A 252 21.76 10.59 0.01
N SER A 253 22.05 11.90 0.20
CA SER A 253 21.02 12.94 0.29
C SER A 253 20.22 13.10 -1.00
N THR A 254 20.87 13.01 -2.16
CA THR A 254 20.22 13.06 -3.47
C THR A 254 19.37 11.81 -3.68
N VAL A 255 19.89 10.62 -3.37
CA VAL A 255 19.14 9.35 -3.42
C VAL A 255 17.86 9.45 -2.58
N ALA A 256 17.97 9.94 -1.35
CA ALA A 256 16.84 10.13 -0.44
C ALA A 256 15.79 11.07 -1.03
N LEU A 257 16.20 12.26 -1.48
CA LEU A 257 15.29 13.28 -2.01
C LEU A 257 14.58 12.82 -3.28
N LEU A 258 15.33 12.33 -4.27
CA LEU A 258 14.76 11.89 -5.55
C LEU A 258 13.78 10.73 -5.36
N SER A 259 14.15 9.73 -4.55
CA SER A 259 13.28 8.59 -4.27
C SER A 259 12.02 9.00 -3.47
N ALA A 260 12.15 9.90 -2.49
CA ALA A 260 11.03 10.39 -1.72
C ALA A 260 10.03 11.20 -2.57
N LEU A 261 10.53 12.07 -3.44
CA LEU A 261 9.69 12.82 -4.37
C LEU A 261 8.98 11.90 -5.36
N ALA A 262 9.67 10.88 -5.88
CA ALA A 262 9.07 9.89 -6.78
C ALA A 262 7.95 9.09 -6.09
N ALA A 263 8.11 8.71 -4.83
CA ALA A 263 7.06 8.04 -4.07
C ALA A 263 5.91 9.01 -3.70
N GLY A 264 6.25 10.21 -3.25
CA GLY A 264 5.29 11.21 -2.76
C GLY A 264 4.38 11.77 -3.85
N ILE A 265 4.90 11.97 -5.07
CA ILE A 265 4.10 12.51 -6.19
C ILE A 265 2.89 11.62 -6.54
N ASN A 266 2.93 10.34 -6.21
CA ASN A 266 1.82 9.40 -6.38
C ASN A 266 0.54 9.87 -5.68
N MET A 267 0.68 10.52 -4.51
CA MET A 267 -0.44 11.09 -3.76
C MET A 267 -1.20 12.14 -4.59
N VAL A 268 -0.51 12.92 -5.41
CA VAL A 268 -1.13 13.96 -6.25
C VAL A 268 -2.06 13.32 -7.27
N GLY A 269 -1.63 12.24 -7.92
CA GLY A 269 -2.50 11.47 -8.82
C GLY A 269 -3.70 10.86 -8.12
N ASN A 270 -3.48 10.28 -6.94
CA ASN A 270 -4.54 9.63 -6.15
C ASN A 270 -5.64 10.63 -5.75
N ILE A 271 -5.27 11.80 -5.24
CA ILE A 271 -6.21 12.88 -4.90
C ILE A 271 -6.84 13.46 -6.18
N GLY A 272 -6.04 13.66 -7.21
CA GLY A 272 -6.46 14.20 -8.50
C GLY A 272 -7.52 13.34 -9.19
N ALA A 273 -7.46 12.02 -9.02
CA ALA A 273 -8.48 11.11 -9.55
C ALA A 273 -9.88 11.42 -9.01
N GLY A 274 -10.00 11.58 -7.69
CA GLY A 274 -11.29 11.93 -7.08
C GLY A 274 -11.85 13.25 -7.60
N TRP A 275 -10.99 14.25 -7.75
CA TRP A 275 -11.36 15.56 -8.25
C TRP A 275 -11.76 15.54 -9.75
N TRP A 276 -11.05 14.76 -10.56
CA TRP A 276 -11.34 14.61 -11.98
C TRP A 276 -12.66 13.85 -12.22
N LEU A 277 -12.87 12.75 -11.47
CA LEU A 277 -14.12 11.99 -11.53
C LEU A 277 -15.32 12.81 -11.05
N ALA A 278 -15.17 13.65 -10.03
CA ALA A 278 -16.22 14.56 -9.55
C ALA A 278 -16.63 15.60 -10.62
N ARG A 279 -15.78 15.89 -11.60
CA ARG A 279 -16.07 16.75 -12.77
C ARG A 279 -16.65 16.00 -13.97
N GLY A 280 -17.04 14.75 -13.80
CA GLY A 280 -17.65 13.96 -14.86
C GLY A 280 -16.66 13.26 -15.80
N ALA A 281 -15.36 13.19 -15.44
CA ALA A 281 -14.41 12.43 -16.25
C ALA A 281 -14.81 10.96 -16.32
N ARG A 282 -14.57 10.34 -17.46
CA ARG A 282 -14.82 8.90 -17.68
C ARG A 282 -13.77 8.08 -16.97
N PRO A 283 -14.15 7.19 -16.02
CA PRO A 283 -13.18 6.42 -15.24
C PRO A 283 -12.21 5.59 -16.09
N GLY A 284 -12.71 4.96 -17.15
CA GLY A 284 -11.87 4.18 -18.06
C GLY A 284 -10.82 5.03 -18.79
N ALA A 285 -11.16 6.27 -19.16
CA ALA A 285 -10.20 7.18 -19.78
C ALA A 285 -9.08 7.57 -18.81
N ALA A 286 -9.41 7.80 -17.52
CA ALA A 286 -8.43 8.07 -16.50
C ALA A 286 -7.46 6.90 -16.30
N LEU A 287 -7.98 5.67 -16.27
CA LEU A 287 -7.17 4.45 -16.17
C LEU A 287 -6.27 4.25 -17.39
N VAL A 288 -6.82 4.39 -18.61
CA VAL A 288 -6.04 4.26 -19.86
C VAL A 288 -4.90 5.27 -19.88
N LEU A 289 -5.18 6.55 -19.58
CA LEU A 289 -4.16 7.59 -19.54
C LEU A 289 -3.07 7.28 -18.52
N ALA A 290 -3.46 6.81 -17.32
CA ALA A 290 -2.52 6.46 -16.29
C ALA A 290 -1.60 5.30 -16.71
N TYR A 291 -2.14 4.23 -17.28
CA TYR A 291 -1.33 3.10 -17.76
C TYR A 291 -0.45 3.47 -18.95
N ILE A 292 -0.91 4.30 -19.88
CA ILE A 292 -0.06 4.84 -20.96
C ILE A 292 1.10 5.63 -20.35
N ALA A 293 0.82 6.54 -19.43
CA ALA A 293 1.85 7.35 -18.77
C ALA A 293 2.86 6.48 -17.99
N MET A 294 2.38 5.41 -17.32
CA MET A 294 3.26 4.46 -16.65
C MET A 294 4.14 3.69 -17.64
N GLY A 295 3.57 3.15 -18.71
CA GLY A 295 4.32 2.40 -19.72
C GLY A 295 5.37 3.25 -20.42
N VAL A 296 4.98 4.43 -20.90
CA VAL A 296 5.89 5.39 -21.54
C VAL A 296 6.93 5.91 -20.56
N GLY A 297 6.49 6.28 -19.35
CA GLY A 297 7.38 6.74 -18.28
C GLY A 297 8.43 5.70 -17.93
N ALA A 298 8.07 4.44 -17.78
CA ALA A 298 9.02 3.36 -17.52
C ALA A 298 9.95 3.13 -18.73
N GLY A 299 9.43 3.15 -19.97
CA GLY A 299 10.23 3.03 -21.18
C GLY A 299 11.33 4.10 -21.26
N ILE A 300 11.01 5.34 -20.93
CA ILE A 300 11.97 6.45 -20.92
C ILE A 300 12.90 6.33 -19.69
N ALA A 301 12.36 6.05 -18.50
CA ALA A 301 13.15 5.98 -17.28
C ALA A 301 14.27 4.94 -17.32
N PHE A 302 14.01 3.80 -17.94
CA PHE A 302 14.97 2.69 -18.02
C PHE A 302 15.65 2.55 -19.40
N GLY A 303 15.13 3.20 -20.46
CA GLY A 303 15.66 3.09 -21.83
C GLY A 303 16.42 4.32 -22.34
N ALA A 304 16.25 5.51 -21.74
CA ALA A 304 16.90 6.73 -22.20
C ALA A 304 18.30 6.90 -21.58
N GLU A 305 19.23 6.02 -21.94
CA GLU A 305 20.62 6.07 -21.44
C GLU A 305 21.27 7.44 -21.73
N GLY A 306 22.07 7.93 -20.78
CA GLY A 306 22.79 9.21 -20.91
C GLY A 306 21.95 10.47 -20.64
N HIS A 307 20.65 10.35 -20.31
CA HIS A 307 19.76 11.49 -20.06
C HIS A 307 19.13 11.45 -18.65
N PRO A 308 19.91 11.61 -17.57
CA PRO A 308 19.45 11.38 -16.18
C PRO A 308 18.28 12.29 -15.78
N PHE A 309 18.24 13.53 -16.25
CA PHE A 309 17.11 14.44 -15.99
C PHE A 309 15.81 13.93 -16.62
N LEU A 310 15.86 13.49 -17.87
CA LEU A 310 14.70 12.95 -18.58
C LEU A 310 14.23 11.63 -17.93
N GLN A 311 15.16 10.75 -17.56
CA GLN A 311 14.85 9.53 -16.82
C GLN A 311 14.12 9.83 -15.51
N TYR A 312 14.60 10.82 -14.74
CA TYR A 312 13.97 11.20 -13.49
C TYR A 312 12.58 11.82 -13.69
N LEU A 313 12.42 12.70 -14.66
CA LEU A 313 11.11 13.27 -15.02
C LEU A 313 10.11 12.16 -15.40
N ALA A 314 10.58 11.17 -16.14
CA ALA A 314 9.78 10.02 -16.54
C ALA A 314 9.35 9.16 -15.32
N VAL A 315 10.22 9.00 -14.32
CA VAL A 315 9.85 8.36 -13.03
C VAL A 315 8.77 9.15 -12.30
N LEU A 316 8.86 10.48 -12.28
CA LEU A 316 7.83 11.32 -11.66
C LEU A 316 6.49 11.19 -12.39
N VAL A 317 6.49 11.16 -13.72
CA VAL A 317 5.28 10.93 -14.53
C VAL A 317 4.73 9.54 -14.28
N PHE A 318 5.57 8.50 -14.28
CA PHE A 318 5.19 7.12 -13.96
C PHE A 318 4.45 7.04 -12.62
N SER A 319 5.05 7.60 -11.57
CA SER A 319 4.48 7.52 -10.22
C SER A 319 3.26 8.43 -10.03
N GLY A 320 3.35 9.68 -10.48
CA GLY A 320 2.28 10.67 -10.31
C GLY A 320 1.02 10.30 -11.08
N MET A 321 1.14 9.96 -12.35
CA MET A 321 0.01 9.51 -13.16
C MET A 321 -0.50 8.13 -12.72
N GLY A 322 0.40 7.25 -12.27
CA GLY A 322 0.04 5.97 -11.69
C GLY A 322 -0.92 6.10 -10.51
N GLY A 323 -0.79 7.16 -9.70
CA GLY A 323 -1.69 7.45 -8.59
C GLY A 323 -3.17 7.64 -8.98
N LEU A 324 -3.47 7.98 -10.24
CA LEU A 324 -4.85 8.05 -10.73
C LEU A 324 -5.56 6.68 -10.65
N ILE A 325 -4.80 5.57 -10.75
CA ILE A 325 -5.37 4.23 -10.80
C ILE A 325 -6.07 3.87 -9.48
N PRO A 326 -5.40 3.85 -8.30
CA PRO A 326 -6.07 3.50 -7.06
C PRO A 326 -7.23 4.45 -6.74
N GLY A 327 -7.06 5.76 -6.94
CA GLY A 327 -8.13 6.73 -6.72
C GLY A 327 -9.38 6.46 -7.56
N THR A 328 -9.19 6.07 -8.82
CA THR A 328 -10.28 5.71 -9.73
C THR A 328 -10.92 4.37 -9.37
N LEU A 329 -10.11 3.33 -9.08
CA LEU A 329 -10.60 1.99 -8.76
C LEU A 329 -11.43 1.95 -7.48
N PHE A 330 -11.02 2.68 -6.42
CA PHE A 330 -11.82 2.79 -5.19
C PHE A 330 -13.16 3.49 -5.44
N GLY A 331 -13.20 4.52 -6.28
CA GLY A 331 -14.44 5.17 -6.70
C GLY A 331 -15.37 4.24 -7.48
N LEU A 332 -14.82 3.37 -8.31
CA LEU A 332 -15.56 2.39 -9.10
C LEU A 332 -16.04 1.18 -8.30
N ALA A 333 -15.37 0.83 -7.20
CA ALA A 333 -15.68 -0.36 -6.40
C ALA A 333 -17.14 -0.35 -5.90
N VAL A 334 -17.66 0.83 -5.53
CA VAL A 334 -19.06 0.99 -5.11
C VAL A 334 -20.02 0.68 -6.25
N LYS A 335 -19.71 1.11 -7.46
CA LYS A 335 -20.61 1.01 -8.63
C LYS A 335 -20.50 -0.32 -9.37
N LEU A 336 -19.36 -1.00 -9.27
CA LEU A 336 -19.09 -2.27 -9.94
C LEU A 336 -19.25 -3.49 -9.03
N ALA A 337 -19.53 -3.29 -7.74
CA ALA A 337 -19.98 -4.36 -6.86
C ALA A 337 -21.28 -4.99 -7.40
N PRO A 338 -21.53 -6.29 -7.16
CA PRO A 338 -22.75 -6.95 -7.59
C PRO A 338 -24.02 -6.36 -6.96
N ASP A 339 -23.91 -5.99 -5.68
CA ASP A 339 -24.96 -5.37 -4.85
C ASP A 339 -24.32 -4.53 -3.74
N ASP A 340 -25.12 -3.74 -3.04
CA ASP A 340 -24.66 -2.84 -1.96
C ASP A 340 -23.99 -3.62 -0.80
N ASP A 341 -24.46 -4.82 -0.51
CA ASP A 341 -23.92 -5.71 0.53
C ASP A 341 -22.53 -6.29 0.16
N SER A 342 -22.20 -6.33 -1.12
CA SER A 342 -20.97 -6.89 -1.67
C SER A 342 -19.86 -5.84 -1.89
N VAL A 343 -20.12 -4.55 -1.64
CA VAL A 343 -19.11 -3.48 -1.82
C VAL A 343 -17.87 -3.73 -1.00
N SER A 344 -18.01 -4.08 0.28
CA SER A 344 -16.88 -4.37 1.17
C SER A 344 -16.08 -5.59 0.70
N THR A 345 -16.75 -6.62 0.21
CA THR A 345 -16.11 -7.84 -0.33
C THR A 345 -15.37 -7.52 -1.64
N THR A 346 -15.95 -6.67 -2.50
CA THR A 346 -15.30 -6.20 -3.73
C THR A 346 -14.02 -5.42 -3.43
N VAL A 347 -14.06 -4.50 -2.47
CA VAL A 347 -12.88 -3.75 -2.02
C VAL A 347 -11.84 -4.68 -1.42
N GLY A 348 -12.25 -5.64 -0.59
CA GLY A 348 -11.35 -6.66 -0.01
C GLY A 348 -10.66 -7.49 -1.09
N TRP A 349 -11.41 -7.94 -2.09
CA TRP A 349 -10.88 -8.68 -3.23
C TRP A 349 -9.87 -7.86 -4.03
N MET A 350 -10.19 -6.61 -4.33
CA MET A 350 -9.31 -5.68 -5.00
C MET A 350 -8.00 -5.45 -4.20
N GLN A 351 -8.08 -5.27 -2.89
CA GLN A 351 -6.92 -5.10 -2.02
C GLN A 351 -6.05 -6.35 -1.95
N GLN A 352 -6.66 -7.53 -1.94
CA GLN A 352 -5.96 -8.81 -1.93
C GLN A 352 -5.12 -8.98 -3.21
N PHE A 353 -5.68 -8.61 -4.36
CA PHE A 353 -4.95 -8.61 -5.64
C PHE A 353 -3.88 -7.51 -5.71
N SER A 354 -4.12 -6.36 -5.13
CA SER A 354 -3.07 -5.33 -4.96
C SER A 354 -1.88 -5.88 -4.17
N SER A 355 -2.14 -6.58 -3.06
CA SER A 355 -1.09 -7.23 -2.28
C SER A 355 -0.38 -8.33 -3.06
N LEU A 356 -1.11 -9.11 -3.87
CA LEU A 356 -0.51 -10.12 -4.76
C LEU A 356 0.42 -9.47 -5.80
N GLY A 357 0.00 -8.36 -6.40
CA GLY A 357 0.85 -7.59 -7.33
C GLY A 357 2.12 -7.09 -6.65
N GLN A 358 1.99 -6.48 -5.48
CA GLN A 358 3.13 -6.01 -4.69
C GLN A 358 4.03 -7.17 -4.19
N PHE A 359 3.49 -8.36 -4.02
CA PHE A 359 4.28 -9.54 -3.68
C PHE A 359 5.10 -10.06 -4.86
N LEU A 360 4.54 -10.10 -6.05
CA LEU A 360 5.19 -10.64 -7.24
C LEU A 360 6.09 -9.63 -7.97
N GLY A 361 5.73 -8.35 -7.97
CA GLY A 361 6.41 -7.32 -8.77
C GLY A 361 7.90 -7.15 -8.46
N PRO A 362 8.29 -6.85 -7.20
CA PRO A 362 9.71 -6.63 -6.89
C PRO A 362 10.62 -7.83 -7.16
N PRO A 363 10.28 -9.08 -6.76
CA PRO A 363 11.11 -10.23 -7.09
C PRO A 363 11.24 -10.47 -8.61
N LEU A 364 10.15 -10.23 -9.37
CA LEU A 364 10.17 -10.40 -10.82
C LEU A 364 11.12 -9.38 -11.49
N VAL A 365 11.03 -8.12 -11.11
CA VAL A 365 11.93 -7.08 -11.64
C VAL A 365 13.38 -7.33 -11.22
N ALA A 366 13.60 -7.75 -9.97
CA ALA A 366 14.94 -8.12 -9.49
C ALA A 366 15.52 -9.31 -10.24
N TRP A 367 14.70 -10.31 -10.55
CA TRP A 367 15.12 -11.47 -11.33
C TRP A 367 15.50 -11.06 -12.76
N VAL A 368 14.66 -10.27 -13.44
CA VAL A 368 15.00 -9.75 -14.79
C VAL A 368 16.29 -8.96 -14.76
N ALA A 369 16.47 -8.04 -13.81
CA ALA A 369 17.68 -7.24 -13.66
C ALA A 369 18.93 -8.11 -13.41
N THR A 370 18.80 -9.21 -12.68
CA THR A 370 19.89 -10.18 -12.42
C THR A 370 20.26 -10.94 -13.69
N VAL A 371 19.28 -11.45 -14.43
CA VAL A 371 19.51 -12.24 -15.66
C VAL A 371 20.13 -11.40 -16.75
N VAL A 372 19.70 -10.15 -16.88
CA VAL A 372 20.16 -9.24 -17.96
C VAL A 372 21.43 -8.47 -17.55
N GLY A 373 21.76 -8.45 -16.27
CA GLY A 373 22.94 -7.73 -15.74
C GLY A 373 22.72 -6.22 -15.58
N GLY A 374 21.48 -5.75 -15.42
CA GLY A 374 21.17 -4.34 -15.20
C GLY A 374 19.68 -4.02 -15.24
N TRP A 375 19.35 -2.74 -15.00
CA TRP A 375 17.98 -2.26 -14.85
C TRP A 375 17.31 -1.87 -16.19
N GLN A 376 18.07 -1.81 -17.29
CA GLN A 376 17.63 -1.31 -18.59
C GLN A 376 16.41 -2.04 -19.18
N TRP A 377 16.16 -3.29 -18.76
CA TRP A 377 15.02 -4.09 -19.23
C TRP A 377 13.83 -4.11 -18.26
N THR A 378 13.89 -3.34 -17.17
CA THR A 378 12.77 -3.23 -16.22
C THR A 378 11.47 -2.78 -16.92
N TRP A 379 11.58 -1.98 -17.99
CA TRP A 379 10.45 -1.52 -18.75
C TRP A 379 9.66 -2.64 -19.45
N LEU A 380 10.25 -3.81 -19.71
CA LEU A 380 9.50 -4.94 -20.25
C LEU A 380 8.42 -5.42 -19.27
N VAL A 381 8.74 -5.54 -17.99
CA VAL A 381 7.79 -5.98 -16.97
C VAL A 381 6.72 -4.91 -16.76
N THR A 382 7.13 -3.65 -16.61
CA THR A 382 6.21 -2.54 -16.38
C THR A 382 5.40 -2.20 -17.63
N GLY A 383 6.01 -2.29 -18.83
CA GLY A 383 5.34 -2.10 -20.11
C GLY A 383 4.28 -3.17 -20.39
N ALA A 384 4.62 -4.46 -20.15
CA ALA A 384 3.66 -5.54 -20.27
C ALA A 384 2.49 -5.34 -19.29
N SER A 385 2.78 -4.99 -18.03
CA SER A 385 1.75 -4.67 -17.03
C SER A 385 0.87 -3.49 -17.47
N SER A 386 1.47 -2.47 -18.06
CA SER A 386 0.75 -1.28 -18.55
C SER A 386 -0.13 -1.62 -19.76
N LEU A 387 0.35 -2.40 -20.71
CA LEU A 387 -0.45 -2.84 -21.87
C LEU A 387 -1.66 -3.68 -21.44
N LEU A 388 -1.47 -4.64 -20.53
CA LEU A 388 -2.56 -5.42 -19.96
C LEU A 388 -3.52 -4.52 -19.17
N GLY A 389 -2.99 -3.54 -18.44
CA GLY A 389 -3.78 -2.54 -17.72
C GLY A 389 -4.65 -1.69 -18.63
N ILE A 390 -4.14 -1.28 -19.79
CA ILE A 390 -4.92 -0.57 -20.82
C ILE A 390 -6.07 -1.45 -21.32
N ALA A 391 -5.80 -2.72 -21.64
CA ALA A 391 -6.83 -3.64 -22.11
C ALA A 391 -7.95 -3.83 -21.05
N LEU A 392 -7.57 -4.00 -19.78
CA LEU A 392 -8.52 -4.08 -18.67
C LEU A 392 -9.31 -2.77 -18.48
N ALA A 393 -8.67 -1.61 -18.62
CA ALA A 393 -9.33 -0.31 -18.50
C ALA A 393 -10.36 -0.08 -19.61
N LEU A 394 -10.06 -0.49 -20.84
CA LEU A 394 -10.99 -0.45 -21.96
C LEU A 394 -12.19 -1.38 -21.74
N TRP A 395 -11.93 -2.60 -21.26
CA TRP A 395 -13.00 -3.54 -20.92
C TRP A 395 -13.88 -3.03 -19.77
N LEU A 396 -13.26 -2.51 -18.72
CA LEU A 396 -13.96 -1.88 -17.60
C LEU A 396 -14.85 -0.72 -18.07
N GLN A 397 -14.38 0.08 -19.02
CA GLN A 397 -15.17 1.15 -19.60
C GLN A 397 -16.37 0.62 -20.42
N ALA A 398 -16.23 -0.50 -21.11
CA ALA A 398 -17.33 -1.15 -21.80
C ALA A 398 -18.39 -1.66 -20.82
N VAL A 399 -17.97 -2.36 -19.77
CA VAL A 399 -18.87 -2.85 -18.70
C VAL A 399 -19.55 -1.69 -17.97
N TRP A 400 -18.82 -0.59 -17.72
CA TRP A 400 -19.40 0.63 -17.12
C TRP A 400 -20.51 1.24 -17.97
N ARG A 401 -20.32 1.32 -19.29
CA ARG A 401 -21.31 1.89 -20.22
C ARG A 401 -22.55 1.03 -20.41
N ALA A 402 -22.41 -0.28 -20.23
CA ALA A 402 -23.51 -1.24 -20.38
C ALA A 402 -24.42 -1.30 -19.13
N ARG A 403 -24.05 -0.66 -18.03
CA ARG A 403 -24.94 -0.56 -16.85
C ARG A 403 -25.87 0.64 -17.02
N PRO A 404 -27.20 0.46 -16.80
CA PRO A 404 -28.19 1.52 -16.91
C PRO A 404 -27.99 2.62 -15.87
#